data_3730af2c30daf23653ed96f6ba2abdc4
#
_entry.id   3730af2c30daf23653ed96f6ba2abdc4
#
_cell.length_a   1.000
_cell.length_b   1.000
_cell.length_c   1.000
_cell.angle_alpha   90.00
_cell.angle_beta   90.00
_cell.angle_gamma   90.00
#
_symmetry.space_group_name_H-M   'P 1'
#
loop_
_entity.id
_entity.type
_entity.pdbx_description
1 polymer ?
#
loop_
_entity_poly.entity_id
_entity_poly.type
_entity_poly.pdbx_seq_one_letter_code
_entity_poly.pdbx_strand_id
1 'polypeptide(L)'
;MADAPQTRAQSNGKSQRNLLLALIVILAVIAAGILGFRGAGRWLVRQDSLAPADAIFVLSGGLPYRAEEAAHIFRAGYAKEIWLSRPYAPVEELTNLGIPFTGEEEYSREVLIREGVPDSEIRILPGTIIDTE
;
A
#
# COMPACT_ATOMS: atom_id res chain seq x y z
N MET A 1 80.61 -1.85 2.26
CA MET A 1 79.95 -0.81 3.00
C MET A 1 78.71 -0.44 2.20
N ALA A 2 77.58 -1.10 2.45
CA ALA A 2 76.42 -1.02 1.61
C ALA A 2 75.27 -0.39 2.45
N ASP A 3 74.81 0.75 2.00
CA ASP A 3 73.76 1.54 2.56
C ASP A 3 72.40 0.90 2.16
N ALA A 4 71.54 0.57 3.16
CA ALA A 4 70.26 0.00 2.94
C ALA A 4 69.19 1.09 2.93
N PRO A 5 68.27 1.14 1.97
CA PRO A 5 67.22 2.15 1.98
C PRO A 5 66.06 1.71 2.87
N GLN A 6 65.93 2.37 4.01
CA GLN A 6 64.73 2.34 4.85
C GLN A 6 63.72 3.41 4.37
N THR A 7 62.85 3.09 3.43
CA THR A 7 61.72 4.01 3.12
C THR A 7 60.55 3.23 2.50
N ARG A 8 59.82 2.44 3.27
CA ARG A 8 58.55 1.84 2.78
C ARG A 8 57.43 1.64 3.82
N ALA A 9 57.55 2.14 5.04
CA ALA A 9 56.55 1.85 6.10
C ALA A 9 55.56 2.99 6.37
N GLN A 10 55.69 4.18 5.80
CA GLN A 10 54.85 5.34 6.16
C GLN A 10 53.66 5.65 5.25
N SER A 11 53.49 4.99 4.11
CA SER A 11 52.42 5.32 3.15
C SER A 11 51.10 4.56 3.41
N ASN A 12 51.15 3.46 4.14
CA ASN A 12 49.95 2.57 4.33
C ASN A 12 48.92 3.13 5.27
N GLY A 13 49.28 3.88 6.30
CA GLY A 13 48.33 4.42 7.29
C GLY A 13 47.45 5.57 6.75
N LYS A 14 47.99 6.39 5.85
CA LYS A 14 47.20 7.48 5.24
C LYS A 14 46.19 6.93 4.22
N SER A 15 46.58 5.91 3.46
CA SER A 15 45.71 5.25 2.47
C SER A 15 44.52 4.54 3.18
N GLN A 16 44.77 3.80 4.26
CA GLN A 16 43.72 3.12 5.04
C GLN A 16 42.77 4.11 5.69
N ARG A 17 43.25 5.21 6.25
CA ARG A 17 42.44 6.27 6.81
C ARG A 17 41.52 6.93 5.78
N ASN A 18 42.02 7.21 4.59
CA ASN A 18 41.25 7.79 3.50
C ASN A 18 40.20 6.81 2.97
N LEU A 19 40.50 5.51 2.96
CA LEU A 19 39.59 4.45 2.55
C LEU A 19 38.43 4.31 3.58
N LEU A 20 38.73 4.36 4.87
CA LEU A 20 37.73 4.35 5.95
C LEU A 20 36.83 5.59 5.88
N LEU A 21 37.41 6.78 5.67
CA LEU A 21 36.64 8.00 5.52
C LEU A 21 35.72 7.94 4.30
N ALA A 22 36.20 7.46 3.17
CA ALA A 22 35.38 7.28 1.96
C ALA A 22 34.23 6.29 2.22
N LEU A 23 34.46 5.19 2.92
CA LEU A 23 33.42 4.23 3.28
C LEU A 23 32.36 4.84 4.17
N ILE A 24 32.76 5.61 5.19
CA ILE A 24 31.83 6.31 6.10
C ILE A 24 30.97 7.31 5.32
N VAL A 25 31.57 8.09 4.40
CA VAL A 25 30.83 9.04 3.57
C VAL A 25 29.81 8.34 2.69
N ILE A 26 30.19 7.23 2.05
CA ILE A 26 29.30 6.44 1.21
C ILE A 26 28.12 5.90 2.04
N LEU A 27 28.38 5.33 3.22
CA LEU A 27 27.34 4.84 4.11
C LEU A 27 26.41 5.97 4.58
N ALA A 28 26.94 7.15 4.89
CA ALA A 28 26.15 8.32 5.28
C ALA A 28 25.24 8.79 4.14
N VAL A 29 25.74 8.81 2.90
CA VAL A 29 24.95 9.18 1.71
C VAL A 29 23.83 8.17 1.46
N ILE A 30 24.12 6.86 1.57
CA ILE A 30 23.12 5.80 1.42
C ILE A 30 22.05 5.93 2.52
N ALA A 31 22.44 6.13 3.76
CA ALA A 31 21.51 6.30 4.88
C ALA A 31 20.62 7.55 4.69
N ALA A 32 21.21 8.67 4.28
CA ALA A 32 20.47 9.89 3.98
C ALA A 32 19.49 9.70 2.80
N GLY A 33 19.89 8.96 1.77
CA GLY A 33 19.02 8.60 0.63
C GLY A 33 17.82 7.76 1.07
N ILE A 34 18.05 6.74 1.90
CA ILE A 34 16.98 5.88 2.42
C ILE A 34 16.01 6.67 3.30
N LEU A 35 16.54 7.51 4.19
CA LEU A 35 15.73 8.36 5.08
C LEU A 35 14.93 9.40 4.29
N GLY A 36 15.54 10.01 3.28
CA GLY A 36 14.88 10.95 2.38
C GLY A 36 13.75 10.30 1.58
N PHE A 37 13.99 9.09 1.04
CA PHE A 37 12.98 8.34 0.30
C PHE A 37 11.80 7.93 1.18
N ARG A 38 12.06 7.49 2.41
CA ARG A 38 11.00 7.18 3.39
C ARG A 38 10.24 8.43 3.83
N GLY A 39 10.92 9.56 3.95
CA GLY A 39 10.31 10.86 4.26
C GLY A 39 9.41 11.36 3.14
N ALA A 40 9.85 11.25 1.88
CA ALA A 40 9.08 11.63 0.71
C ALA A 40 7.78 10.83 0.58
N GLY A 41 7.82 9.50 0.86
CA GLY A 41 6.62 8.67 0.88
C GLY A 41 5.58 9.15 1.90
N ARG A 42 6.00 9.57 3.07
CA ARG A 42 5.11 10.13 4.10
C ARG A 42 4.52 11.48 3.72
N TRP A 43 5.27 12.30 3.00
CA TRP A 43 4.81 13.61 2.56
C TRP A 43 3.79 13.53 1.42
N LEU A 44 3.88 12.48 0.59
CA LEU A 44 2.93 12.20 -0.50
C LEU A 44 1.60 11.60 0.01
N VAL A 45 1.59 10.94 1.17
CA VAL A 45 0.35 10.43 1.79
C VAL A 45 -0.31 11.57 2.56
N ARG A 46 -1.25 12.26 1.91
CA ARG A 46 -2.09 13.24 2.55
C ARG A 46 -3.35 12.54 3.06
N GLN A 47 -3.51 12.49 4.36
CA GLN A 47 -4.73 12.01 5.00
C GLN A 47 -5.46 13.21 5.60
N ASP A 48 -6.65 13.48 5.11
CA ASP A 48 -7.55 14.42 5.75
C ASP A 48 -8.26 13.71 6.92
N SER A 49 -8.65 14.48 7.94
CA SER A 49 -9.45 13.93 9.04
C SER A 49 -10.79 13.45 8.52
N LEU A 50 -11.23 12.27 8.97
CA LEU A 50 -12.55 11.75 8.64
C LEU A 50 -13.62 12.73 9.12
N ALA A 51 -14.57 13.01 8.25
CA ALA A 51 -15.76 13.81 8.54
C ALA A 51 -17.01 12.97 8.25
N PRO A 52 -18.14 13.25 8.94
CA PRO A 52 -19.41 12.58 8.64
C PRO A 52 -19.77 12.73 7.16
N ALA A 53 -20.22 11.63 6.57
CA ALA A 53 -20.61 11.53 5.16
C ALA A 53 -21.96 10.80 5.06
N ASP A 54 -22.63 10.94 3.92
CA ASP A 54 -23.90 10.24 3.70
C ASP A 54 -23.68 8.75 3.43
N ALA A 55 -22.60 8.40 2.73
CA ALA A 55 -22.26 7.02 2.39
C ALA A 55 -20.74 6.79 2.30
N ILE A 56 -20.34 5.53 2.44
CA ILE A 56 -18.99 5.04 2.19
C ILE A 56 -19.01 4.29 0.87
N PHE A 57 -18.15 4.69 -0.08
CA PHE A 57 -17.97 3.96 -1.33
C PHE A 57 -16.76 3.04 -1.24
N VAL A 58 -17.00 1.74 -1.42
CA VAL A 58 -15.96 0.71 -1.48
C VAL A 58 -15.72 0.34 -2.93
N LEU A 59 -14.58 0.75 -3.45
CA LEU A 59 -14.15 0.40 -4.80
C LEU A 59 -13.64 -1.04 -4.81
N SER A 60 -13.88 -1.74 -5.92
CA SER A 60 -13.36 -3.09 -6.16
C SER A 60 -11.83 -3.15 -6.11
N GLY A 61 -11.29 -4.32 -5.85
CA GLY A 61 -9.87 -4.58 -5.63
C GLY A 61 -9.49 -4.52 -4.15
N GLY A 62 -8.47 -5.32 -3.78
CA GLY A 62 -7.93 -5.29 -2.42
C GLY A 62 -8.78 -5.97 -1.34
N LEU A 63 -9.52 -7.02 -1.68
CA LEU A 63 -10.18 -7.89 -0.71
C LEU A 63 -9.17 -8.53 0.27
N PRO A 64 -9.51 -8.66 1.57
CA PRO A 64 -10.73 -8.18 2.25
C PRO A 64 -10.59 -6.75 2.80
N TYR A 65 -9.40 -6.15 2.75
CA TYR A 65 -8.98 -4.99 3.53
C TYR A 65 -9.85 -3.74 3.35
N ARG A 66 -10.32 -3.47 2.13
CA ARG A 66 -11.19 -2.31 1.88
C ARG A 66 -12.56 -2.44 2.53
N ALA A 67 -13.12 -3.65 2.51
CA ALA A 67 -14.39 -3.93 3.16
C ALA A 67 -14.26 -3.89 4.69
N GLU A 68 -13.18 -4.43 5.26
CA GLU A 68 -12.88 -4.35 6.69
C GLU A 68 -12.76 -2.89 7.17
N GLU A 69 -12.00 -2.06 6.44
CA GLU A 69 -11.86 -0.64 6.77
C GLU A 69 -13.18 0.12 6.64
N ALA A 70 -13.97 -0.16 5.60
CA ALA A 70 -15.30 0.44 5.44
C ALA A 70 -16.23 0.07 6.60
N ALA A 71 -16.21 -1.18 7.08
CA ALA A 71 -16.95 -1.60 8.24
C ALA A 71 -16.49 -0.88 9.51
N HIS A 72 -15.19 -0.66 9.68
CA HIS A 72 -14.65 0.09 10.81
C HIS A 72 -15.14 1.53 10.81
N ILE A 73 -15.09 2.23 9.66
CA ILE A 73 -15.55 3.61 9.50
C ILE A 73 -17.09 3.71 9.73
N PHE A 74 -17.83 2.74 9.21
CA PHE A 74 -19.29 2.65 9.43
C PHE A 74 -19.65 2.50 10.92
N ARG A 75 -19.00 1.55 11.62
CA ARG A 75 -19.22 1.33 13.07
C ARG A 75 -18.81 2.54 13.90
N ALA A 76 -17.84 3.32 13.45
CA ALA A 76 -17.48 4.58 14.07
C ALA A 76 -18.52 5.71 13.85
N GLY A 77 -19.57 5.46 13.06
CA GLY A 77 -20.68 6.38 12.85
C GLY A 77 -20.44 7.50 11.85
N TYR A 78 -19.41 7.34 10.99
CA TYR A 78 -19.10 8.35 9.97
C TYR A 78 -20.04 8.32 8.76
N ALA A 79 -20.77 7.22 8.53
CA ALA A 79 -21.76 7.13 7.46
C ALA A 79 -22.91 6.19 7.84
N LYS A 80 -24.03 6.30 7.12
CA LYS A 80 -25.24 5.53 7.38
C LYS A 80 -25.40 4.33 6.45
N GLU A 81 -24.73 4.34 5.30
CA GLU A 81 -24.80 3.27 4.31
C GLU A 81 -23.45 3.04 3.62
N ILE A 82 -23.28 1.84 3.08
CA ILE A 82 -22.08 1.44 2.35
C ILE A 82 -22.48 1.04 0.93
N TRP A 83 -21.82 1.60 -0.05
CA TRP A 83 -22.02 1.31 -1.47
C TRP A 83 -20.80 0.54 -2.02
N LEU A 84 -21.08 -0.61 -2.62
CA LEU A 84 -20.07 -1.45 -3.25
C LEU A 84 -20.05 -1.21 -4.76
N SER A 85 -18.88 -1.00 -5.33
CA SER A 85 -18.73 -0.97 -6.79
C SER A 85 -18.73 -2.39 -7.35
N ARG A 86 -19.37 -2.56 -8.51
CA ARG A 86 -19.33 -3.82 -9.26
C ARG A 86 -18.32 -3.71 -10.40
N PRO A 87 -17.18 -4.42 -10.32
CA PRO A 87 -16.24 -4.45 -11.43
C PRO A 87 -16.82 -5.24 -12.60
N TYR A 88 -16.37 -4.92 -13.81
CA TYR A 88 -16.66 -5.81 -14.94
C TYR A 88 -16.04 -7.18 -14.70
N ALA A 89 -16.83 -8.22 -14.83
CA ALA A 89 -16.38 -9.59 -14.77
C ALA A 89 -17.11 -10.40 -15.86
N PRO A 90 -16.44 -11.34 -16.50
CA PRO A 90 -17.04 -12.20 -17.54
C PRO A 90 -17.88 -13.31 -16.90
N VAL A 91 -18.94 -12.90 -16.17
CA VAL A 91 -19.78 -13.83 -15.38
C VAL A 91 -20.52 -14.81 -16.27
N GLU A 92 -21.04 -14.36 -17.42
CA GLU A 92 -21.77 -15.19 -18.35
C GLU A 92 -20.86 -16.24 -18.99
N GLU A 93 -19.66 -15.85 -19.39
CA GLU A 93 -18.67 -16.73 -19.99
C GLU A 93 -18.22 -17.82 -19.01
N LEU A 94 -17.98 -17.46 -17.75
CA LEU A 94 -17.60 -18.41 -16.72
C LEU A 94 -18.76 -19.37 -16.38
N THR A 95 -19.98 -18.84 -16.31
CA THR A 95 -21.17 -19.66 -16.05
C THR A 95 -21.42 -20.66 -17.18
N ASN A 96 -21.24 -20.25 -18.44
CA ASN A 96 -21.36 -21.14 -19.60
C ASN A 96 -20.31 -22.28 -19.61
N LEU A 97 -19.17 -22.05 -18.96
CA LEU A 97 -18.14 -23.07 -18.76
C LEU A 97 -18.39 -23.93 -17.51
N GLY A 98 -19.48 -23.70 -16.78
CA GLY A 98 -19.81 -24.43 -15.56
C GLY A 98 -18.95 -24.01 -14.36
N ILE A 99 -18.29 -22.87 -14.44
CA ILE A 99 -17.48 -22.32 -13.35
C ILE A 99 -18.36 -21.36 -12.54
N PRO A 100 -18.69 -21.67 -11.28
CA PRO A 100 -19.43 -20.75 -10.43
C PRO A 100 -18.55 -19.54 -10.11
N PHE A 101 -19.01 -18.36 -10.50
CA PHE A 101 -18.34 -17.09 -10.17
C PHE A 101 -19.34 -16.18 -9.48
N THR A 102 -18.97 -15.79 -8.28
CA THR A 102 -19.63 -14.72 -7.52
C THR A 102 -18.79 -13.46 -7.66
N GLY A 103 -19.38 -12.32 -7.98
CA GLY A 103 -18.65 -11.07 -8.14
C GLY A 103 -17.89 -10.67 -6.88
N GLU A 104 -16.86 -9.84 -7.03
CA GLU A 104 -16.07 -9.32 -5.90
C GLU A 104 -16.93 -8.54 -4.91
N GLU A 105 -17.98 -7.89 -5.39
CA GLU A 105 -18.96 -7.17 -4.58
C GLU A 105 -19.66 -8.07 -3.57
N GLU A 106 -19.97 -9.32 -3.95
CA GLU A 106 -20.62 -10.26 -3.03
C GLU A 106 -19.67 -10.73 -1.92
N TYR A 107 -18.40 -10.96 -2.24
CA TYR A 107 -17.40 -11.23 -1.20
C TYR A 107 -17.20 -10.04 -0.27
N SER A 108 -17.16 -8.83 -0.81
CA SER A 108 -17.06 -7.61 -0.01
C SER A 108 -18.28 -7.46 0.92
N ARG A 109 -19.48 -7.77 0.42
CA ARG A 109 -20.71 -7.79 1.21
C ARG A 109 -20.66 -8.81 2.35
N GLU A 110 -20.19 -10.02 2.08
CA GLU A 110 -20.00 -11.04 3.11
C GLU A 110 -19.04 -10.56 4.22
N VAL A 111 -17.93 -9.92 3.85
CA VAL A 111 -16.96 -9.36 4.81
C VAL A 111 -17.65 -8.29 5.67
N LEU A 112 -18.38 -7.36 5.07
CA LEU A 112 -19.10 -6.31 5.78
C LEU A 112 -20.10 -6.88 6.79
N ILE A 113 -20.88 -7.89 6.38
CA ILE A 113 -21.85 -8.55 7.27
C ILE A 113 -21.13 -9.23 8.44
N ARG A 114 -20.03 -9.95 8.20
CA ARG A 114 -19.22 -10.58 9.25
C ARG A 114 -18.63 -9.56 10.21
N GLU A 115 -18.29 -8.37 9.72
CA GLU A 115 -17.82 -7.24 10.52
C GLU A 115 -18.95 -6.49 11.25
N GLY A 116 -20.20 -6.95 11.13
CA GLY A 116 -21.33 -6.42 11.87
C GLY A 116 -22.08 -5.26 11.23
N VAL A 117 -21.86 -5.04 9.93
CA VAL A 117 -22.67 -4.09 9.15
C VAL A 117 -24.01 -4.74 8.81
N PRO A 118 -25.16 -4.10 9.11
CA PRO A 118 -26.47 -4.64 8.73
C PRO A 118 -26.59 -4.74 7.21
N ASP A 119 -27.15 -5.84 6.73
CA ASP A 119 -27.34 -6.07 5.30
C ASP A 119 -28.22 -5.01 4.62
N SER A 120 -29.18 -4.45 5.36
CA SER A 120 -30.05 -3.36 4.90
C SER A 120 -29.29 -2.06 4.56
N GLU A 121 -28.10 -1.88 5.10
CA GLU A 121 -27.27 -0.69 4.92
C GLU A 121 -26.19 -0.89 3.84
N ILE A 122 -26.13 -2.08 3.23
CA ILE A 122 -25.20 -2.41 2.16
C ILE A 122 -25.92 -2.36 0.83
N ARG A 123 -25.41 -1.58 -0.11
CA ARG A 123 -25.94 -1.41 -1.46
C ARG A 123 -24.87 -1.73 -2.49
N ILE A 124 -25.29 -2.34 -3.59
CA ILE A 124 -24.43 -2.55 -4.74
C ILE A 124 -24.84 -1.55 -5.82
N LEU A 125 -23.87 -0.84 -6.38
CA LEU A 125 -24.12 0.12 -7.45
C LEU A 125 -24.76 -0.58 -8.67
N PRO A 126 -25.85 -0.02 -9.21
CA PRO A 126 -26.40 -0.51 -10.45
C PRO A 126 -25.44 -0.18 -11.61
N GLY A 127 -25.02 -1.20 -12.33
CA GLY A 127 -24.08 -1.07 -13.45
C GLY A 127 -22.68 -1.58 -13.12
N THR A 128 -21.97 -1.94 -14.16
CA THR A 128 -20.58 -2.39 -14.11
C THR A 128 -19.65 -1.22 -14.35
N ILE A 129 -18.62 -1.08 -13.53
CA ILE A 129 -17.55 -0.12 -13.77
C ILE A 129 -16.55 -0.81 -14.69
N ILE A 130 -16.45 -0.27 -15.91
CA ILE A 130 -15.39 -0.63 -16.86
C ILE A 130 -14.20 0.27 -16.52
N ASP A 131 -12.98 -0.30 -16.52
CA ASP A 131 -11.77 0.46 -16.28
C ASP A 131 -11.74 1.76 -17.06
N THR A 132 -11.35 2.82 -16.37
CA THR A 132 -11.05 4.10 -17.02
C THR A 132 -9.72 3.96 -17.74
N GLU A 133 -9.75 3.89 -19.08
CA GLU A 133 -8.56 4.18 -19.89
C GLU A 133 -8.15 5.66 -19.76
#